data_0d1503ea3c22383580cc441fe3707825
#
_entry.id   0d1503ea3c22383580cc441fe3707825
#
_cell.length_a   1.000
_cell.length_b   1.000
_cell.length_c   1.000
_cell.angle_alpha   90.00
_cell.angle_beta   90.00
_cell.angle_gamma   90.00
#
_symmetry.space_group_name_H-M   'P 1'
#
loop_
_entity.id
_entity.type
_entity.pdbx_description
1 polymer ?
#
loop_
_entity_poly.entity_id
_entity_poly.type
_entity_poly.pdbx_seq_one_letter_code
_entity_poly.pdbx_strand_id
1 'polypeptide(L)'
;MPDRDHVTVLLPTYDEAATIGDCVDDFRAAGFDDILVMDGGSTDGTQEIAHEHGARVETQSTTGKGEAVREAVREHIDREFVLMADGDGTYLAEQADEMLAPLDEGYEHVIGDRFADMEEGAMTRLNQIGNNLTNWLFSRIHGQPFEDILSGYRAFTRESFMRLTLSADGFGIETEMAVECAKRDIPTAVVPITYLERPAGSNTNLHPIKDGGIIFLELFRRAKTSNPLFYFGSVGFGSGLFGVLLALYVTVEWFVYGVPHQVIAVGSAGSTLLGVQLVMFGVLSDLLLSLHREQLDRIESLAEEHGGDD
;
A
#
# COMPACT_ATOMS: atom_id res chain seq x y z
N MET A 1 -19.26 16.41 -5.75
CA MET A 1 -19.04 15.50 -4.61
C MET A 1 -20.14 14.47 -4.63
N PRO A 2 -19.83 13.16 -4.50
CA PRO A 2 -20.86 12.12 -4.45
C PRO A 2 -21.93 12.41 -3.40
N ASP A 3 -23.19 12.11 -3.73
CA ASP A 3 -24.26 12.20 -2.76
C ASP A 3 -24.01 11.17 -1.65
N ARG A 4 -24.13 11.58 -0.38
CA ARG A 4 -23.86 10.73 0.79
C ARG A 4 -24.76 9.50 0.83
N ASP A 5 -25.95 9.57 0.26
CA ASP A 5 -26.85 8.42 0.11
C ASP A 5 -26.26 7.32 -0.79
N HIS A 6 -25.21 7.61 -1.56
CA HIS A 6 -24.49 6.68 -2.41
C HIS A 6 -23.15 6.22 -1.83
N VAL A 7 -22.82 6.64 -0.60
CA VAL A 7 -21.56 6.33 0.08
C VAL A 7 -21.78 5.41 1.27
N THR A 8 -21.05 4.31 1.35
CA THR A 8 -20.90 3.53 2.60
C THR A 8 -19.58 3.91 3.25
N VAL A 9 -19.62 4.29 4.53
CA VAL A 9 -18.43 4.39 5.36
C VAL A 9 -18.07 3.00 5.86
N LEU A 10 -16.88 2.51 5.53
CA LEU A 10 -16.36 1.20 5.94
C LEU A 10 -15.31 1.37 7.04
N LEU A 11 -15.57 0.79 8.20
CA LEU A 11 -14.68 0.77 9.36
C LEU A 11 -14.25 -0.67 9.67
N PRO A 12 -13.14 -1.18 9.10
CA PRO A 12 -12.58 -2.45 9.51
C PRO A 12 -11.99 -2.32 10.91
N THR A 13 -12.44 -3.15 11.87
CA THR A 13 -12.10 -3.03 13.30
C THR A 13 -11.68 -4.36 13.93
N TYR A 14 -10.80 -4.27 14.93
CA TYR A 14 -10.47 -5.39 15.81
C TYR A 14 -9.99 -4.87 17.16
N ASP A 15 -10.77 -5.13 18.23
CA ASP A 15 -10.53 -4.69 19.61
C ASP A 15 -10.33 -3.15 19.70
N GLU A 16 -11.32 -2.39 19.20
CA GLU A 16 -11.34 -0.91 19.22
C GLU A 16 -12.53 -0.35 20.05
N ALA A 17 -12.94 -1.03 21.12
CA ALA A 17 -14.04 -0.60 21.98
C ALA A 17 -13.89 0.82 22.53
N ALA A 18 -12.64 1.30 22.69
CA ALA A 18 -12.37 2.62 23.23
C ALA A 18 -12.69 3.78 22.26
N THR A 19 -12.77 3.53 20.95
CA THR A 19 -12.81 4.55 19.90
C THR A 19 -13.95 4.39 18.92
N ILE A 20 -14.43 3.16 18.72
CA ILE A 20 -15.39 2.87 17.65
C ILE A 20 -16.72 3.64 17.78
N GLY A 21 -17.20 3.86 19.01
CA GLY A 21 -18.42 4.63 19.26
C GLY A 21 -18.29 6.07 18.78
N ASP A 22 -17.22 6.75 19.16
CA ASP A 22 -16.94 8.12 18.75
C ASP A 22 -16.75 8.20 17.22
N CYS A 23 -16.02 7.25 16.61
CA CYS A 23 -15.87 7.18 15.16
C CYS A 23 -17.21 7.08 14.42
N VAL A 24 -18.12 6.23 14.89
CA VAL A 24 -19.46 6.11 14.30
C VAL A 24 -20.24 7.41 14.44
N ASP A 25 -20.23 8.02 15.62
CA ASP A 25 -20.93 9.27 15.88
C ASP A 25 -20.40 10.41 15.03
N ASP A 26 -19.08 10.52 14.83
CA ASP A 26 -18.44 11.55 14.02
C ASP A 26 -18.85 11.42 12.53
N PHE A 27 -18.84 10.21 11.95
CA PHE A 27 -19.29 10.00 10.59
C PHE A 27 -20.80 10.23 10.44
N ARG A 28 -21.61 9.89 11.46
CA ARG A 28 -23.05 10.23 11.45
C ARG A 28 -23.27 11.75 11.52
N ALA A 29 -22.52 12.44 12.37
CA ALA A 29 -22.58 13.90 12.46
C ALA A 29 -22.14 14.58 11.15
N ALA A 30 -21.18 13.98 10.43
CA ALA A 30 -20.80 14.37 9.08
C ALA A 30 -21.87 14.06 8.01
N GLY A 31 -22.97 13.40 8.37
CA GLY A 31 -24.15 13.18 7.53
C GLY A 31 -24.16 11.86 6.77
N PHE A 32 -23.35 10.88 7.15
CA PHE A 32 -23.40 9.52 6.59
C PHE A 32 -24.40 8.66 7.35
N ASP A 33 -25.32 8.05 6.66
CA ASP A 33 -26.36 7.18 7.24
C ASP A 33 -26.02 5.69 7.15
N ASP A 34 -25.17 5.28 6.20
CA ASP A 34 -24.70 3.90 6.02
C ASP A 34 -23.24 3.77 6.49
N ILE A 35 -23.08 3.34 7.73
CA ILE A 35 -21.77 3.06 8.32
C ILE A 35 -21.70 1.56 8.60
N LEU A 36 -20.75 0.87 7.95
CA LEU A 36 -20.49 -0.54 8.11
C LEU A 36 -19.22 -0.73 8.94
N VAL A 37 -19.39 -1.30 10.12
CA VAL A 37 -18.29 -1.82 10.93
C VAL A 37 -18.08 -3.28 10.55
N MET A 38 -16.91 -3.59 9.97
CA MET A 38 -16.52 -4.94 9.63
C MET A 38 -15.55 -5.46 10.69
N ASP A 39 -16.05 -6.28 11.59
CA ASP A 39 -15.35 -6.68 12.80
C ASP A 39 -14.53 -7.97 12.62
N GLY A 40 -13.29 -7.95 13.09
CA GLY A 40 -12.34 -9.05 13.03
C GLY A 40 -12.51 -10.16 14.08
N GLY A 41 -13.65 -10.19 14.77
CA GLY A 41 -13.90 -11.10 15.90
C GLY A 41 -13.41 -10.52 17.23
N SER A 42 -13.69 -9.24 17.47
CA SER A 42 -13.36 -8.52 18.70
C SER A 42 -13.95 -9.19 19.95
N THR A 43 -13.25 -9.05 21.07
CA THR A 43 -13.65 -9.65 22.35
C THR A 43 -13.82 -8.63 23.46
N ASP A 44 -13.65 -7.35 23.17
CA ASP A 44 -13.62 -6.23 24.12
C ASP A 44 -14.93 -5.44 24.19
N GLY A 45 -15.96 -5.82 23.41
CA GLY A 45 -17.24 -5.11 23.32
C GLY A 45 -17.35 -4.15 22.14
N THR A 46 -16.38 -4.16 21.20
CA THR A 46 -16.38 -3.30 20.01
C THR A 46 -17.69 -3.41 19.21
N GLN A 47 -18.19 -4.63 18.98
CA GLN A 47 -19.40 -4.88 18.18
C GLN A 47 -20.65 -4.28 18.81
N GLU A 48 -20.82 -4.49 20.12
CA GLU A 48 -21.95 -3.98 20.88
C GLU A 48 -21.97 -2.46 20.87
N ILE A 49 -20.82 -1.82 21.12
CA ILE A 49 -20.68 -0.37 21.11
C ILE A 49 -21.00 0.20 19.73
N ALA A 50 -20.42 -0.35 18.66
CA ALA A 50 -20.69 0.10 17.30
C ALA A 50 -22.19 0.02 16.95
N HIS A 51 -22.84 -1.07 17.34
CA HIS A 51 -24.27 -1.25 17.12
C HIS A 51 -25.13 -0.26 17.94
N GLU A 52 -24.77 0.01 19.20
CA GLU A 52 -25.45 0.99 20.07
C GLU A 52 -25.38 2.41 19.49
N HIS A 53 -24.28 2.77 18.81
CA HIS A 53 -24.10 4.04 18.11
C HIS A 53 -24.73 4.07 16.71
N GLY A 54 -25.38 2.94 16.31
CA GLY A 54 -26.19 2.85 15.10
C GLY A 54 -25.45 2.48 13.83
N ALA A 55 -24.26 1.91 13.93
CA ALA A 55 -23.60 1.29 12.80
C ALA A 55 -24.25 -0.06 12.45
N ARG A 56 -24.14 -0.44 11.19
CA ARG A 56 -24.36 -1.81 10.74
C ARG A 56 -23.08 -2.60 11.05
N VAL A 57 -23.19 -3.68 11.81
CA VAL A 57 -22.05 -4.48 12.25
C VAL A 57 -22.10 -5.86 11.60
N GLU A 58 -21.03 -6.24 10.95
CA GLU A 58 -20.84 -7.57 10.37
C GLU A 58 -19.52 -8.16 10.89
N THR A 59 -19.53 -9.47 11.18
CA THR A 59 -18.31 -10.17 11.60
C THR A 59 -17.72 -10.89 10.43
N GLN A 60 -16.45 -10.62 10.11
CA GLN A 60 -15.77 -11.27 8.98
C GLN A 60 -15.68 -12.79 9.14
N SER A 61 -15.70 -13.50 8.02
CA SER A 61 -15.69 -14.97 7.99
C SER A 61 -14.34 -15.59 8.35
N THR A 62 -13.24 -14.85 8.12
CA THR A 62 -11.86 -15.30 8.42
C THR A 62 -11.16 -14.29 9.34
N THR A 63 -9.87 -14.06 9.20
CA THR A 63 -9.10 -13.15 10.05
C THR A 63 -8.22 -12.21 9.22
N GLY A 64 -8.06 -10.99 9.71
CA GLY A 64 -7.16 -9.98 9.15
C GLY A 64 -7.87 -8.87 8.39
N LYS A 65 -7.31 -7.66 8.47
CA LYS A 65 -7.89 -6.43 7.90
C LYS A 65 -8.15 -6.54 6.39
N GLY A 66 -7.24 -7.21 5.65
CA GLY A 66 -7.40 -7.38 4.22
C GLY A 66 -8.62 -8.20 3.85
N GLU A 67 -8.92 -9.25 4.60
CA GLU A 67 -10.14 -10.04 4.38
C GLU A 67 -11.39 -9.25 4.77
N ALA A 68 -11.36 -8.54 5.90
CA ALA A 68 -12.45 -7.68 6.32
C ALA A 68 -12.86 -6.70 5.21
N VAL A 69 -11.88 -6.02 4.60
CA VAL A 69 -12.14 -5.06 3.52
C VAL A 69 -12.68 -5.75 2.26
N ARG A 70 -12.11 -6.90 1.85
CA ARG A 70 -12.57 -7.64 0.67
C ARG A 70 -13.99 -8.18 0.83
N GLU A 71 -14.28 -8.79 1.98
CA GLU A 71 -15.59 -9.34 2.30
C GLU A 71 -16.64 -8.22 2.38
N ALA A 72 -16.33 -7.13 3.10
CA ALA A 72 -17.21 -5.98 3.20
C ALA A 72 -17.64 -5.43 1.82
N VAL A 73 -16.67 -5.16 0.94
CA VAL A 73 -16.98 -4.54 -0.37
C VAL A 73 -17.68 -5.51 -1.32
N ARG A 74 -17.39 -6.81 -1.22
CA ARG A 74 -17.99 -7.81 -2.12
C ARG A 74 -19.38 -8.23 -1.69
N GLU A 75 -19.62 -8.39 -0.39
CA GLU A 75 -20.79 -9.08 0.13
C GLU A 75 -21.75 -8.16 0.92
N HIS A 76 -21.24 -7.06 1.50
CA HIS A 76 -22.02 -6.22 2.40
C HIS A 76 -22.23 -4.77 1.94
N ILE A 77 -21.54 -4.33 0.87
CA ILE A 77 -21.68 -2.97 0.33
C ILE A 77 -22.28 -3.02 -1.06
N ASP A 78 -23.46 -2.38 -1.22
CA ASP A 78 -24.13 -2.24 -2.52
C ASP A 78 -24.02 -0.82 -3.08
N ARG A 79 -23.62 0.17 -2.28
CA ARG A 79 -23.49 1.56 -2.69
C ARG A 79 -22.30 1.74 -3.65
N GLU A 80 -22.40 2.77 -4.47
CA GLU A 80 -21.44 3.06 -5.54
C GLU A 80 -20.07 3.46 -5.00
N PHE A 81 -20.04 4.21 -3.90
CA PHE A 81 -18.83 4.76 -3.31
C PHE A 81 -18.58 4.18 -1.92
N VAL A 82 -17.30 3.98 -1.61
CA VAL A 82 -16.83 3.52 -0.30
C VAL A 82 -15.84 4.54 0.25
N LEU A 83 -16.09 5.00 1.47
CA LEU A 83 -15.15 5.76 2.26
C LEU A 83 -14.63 4.86 3.39
N MET A 84 -13.41 4.39 3.28
CA MET A 84 -12.78 3.51 4.26
C MET A 84 -11.91 4.32 5.22
N ALA A 85 -12.07 4.09 6.52
CA ALA A 85 -11.21 4.63 7.58
C ALA A 85 -10.97 3.58 8.66
N ASP A 86 -9.90 3.72 9.44
CA ASP A 86 -9.69 2.85 10.61
C ASP A 86 -10.62 3.27 11.77
N GLY A 87 -11.09 2.31 12.57
CA GLY A 87 -11.97 2.55 13.72
C GLY A 87 -11.25 3.03 14.99
N ASP A 88 -10.02 3.53 14.85
CA ASP A 88 -9.11 3.86 15.95
C ASP A 88 -9.08 5.36 16.33
N GLY A 89 -9.94 6.18 15.70
CA GLY A 89 -10.07 7.60 15.98
C GLY A 89 -8.92 8.48 15.46
N THR A 90 -8.09 7.97 14.55
CA THR A 90 -6.95 8.73 14.00
C THR A 90 -7.30 9.56 12.76
N TYR A 91 -8.46 9.35 12.15
CA TYR A 91 -8.94 10.06 10.97
C TYR A 91 -10.15 10.91 11.27
N LEU A 92 -10.19 12.13 10.71
CA LEU A 92 -11.29 13.07 10.90
C LEU A 92 -12.43 12.81 9.91
N ALA A 93 -13.63 12.54 10.41
CA ALA A 93 -14.84 12.43 9.60
C ALA A 93 -15.18 13.75 8.86
N GLU A 94 -14.77 14.90 9.41
CA GLU A 94 -14.94 16.23 8.81
C GLU A 94 -14.22 16.36 7.46
N GLN A 95 -13.16 15.58 7.22
CA GLN A 95 -12.40 15.57 5.97
C GLN A 95 -12.96 14.59 4.93
N ALA A 96 -14.09 13.95 5.20
CA ALA A 96 -14.75 13.03 4.27
C ALA A 96 -15.09 13.70 2.92
N ASP A 97 -15.50 14.98 2.95
CA ASP A 97 -15.83 15.72 1.74
C ASP A 97 -14.61 15.93 0.83
N GLU A 98 -13.45 16.19 1.42
CA GLU A 98 -12.17 16.32 0.70
C GLU A 98 -11.75 14.98 0.09
N MET A 99 -11.95 13.89 0.81
CA MET A 99 -11.66 12.54 0.32
C MET A 99 -12.60 12.09 -0.81
N LEU A 100 -13.86 12.52 -0.80
CA LEU A 100 -14.85 12.15 -1.80
C LEU A 100 -14.82 13.03 -3.05
N ALA A 101 -14.40 14.29 -2.95
CA ALA A 101 -14.44 15.25 -4.04
C ALA A 101 -13.73 14.78 -5.33
N PRO A 102 -12.54 14.14 -5.30
CA PRO A 102 -11.88 13.68 -6.52
C PRO A 102 -12.66 12.61 -7.29
N LEU A 103 -13.55 11.85 -6.63
CA LEU A 103 -14.37 10.84 -7.31
C LEU A 103 -15.33 11.46 -8.34
N ASP A 104 -15.83 12.68 -8.10
CA ASP A 104 -16.63 13.43 -9.08
C ASP A 104 -15.81 13.99 -10.25
N GLU A 105 -14.50 14.10 -10.07
CA GLU A 105 -13.56 14.58 -11.10
C GLU A 105 -13.08 13.45 -12.03
N GLY A 106 -13.58 12.23 -11.81
CA GLY A 106 -13.26 11.05 -12.61
C GLY A 106 -12.11 10.20 -12.05
N TYR A 107 -11.62 10.52 -10.85
CA TYR A 107 -10.78 9.59 -10.12
C TYR A 107 -11.62 8.42 -9.61
N GLU A 108 -11.03 7.25 -9.54
CA GLU A 108 -11.70 6.05 -9.07
C GLU A 108 -11.18 5.58 -7.71
N HIS A 109 -10.00 6.06 -7.33
CA HIS A 109 -9.37 5.83 -6.03
C HIS A 109 -8.81 7.14 -5.47
N VAL A 110 -8.89 7.29 -4.14
CA VAL A 110 -8.34 8.43 -3.39
C VAL A 110 -7.60 7.91 -2.18
N ILE A 111 -6.41 8.43 -1.95
CA ILE A 111 -5.55 8.11 -0.81
C ILE A 111 -5.38 9.36 0.04
N GLY A 112 -5.65 9.26 1.34
CA GLY A 112 -5.37 10.35 2.27
C GLY A 112 -3.89 10.35 2.66
N ASP A 113 -3.17 11.46 2.42
CA ASP A 113 -1.78 11.63 2.80
C ASP A 113 -1.68 12.13 4.25
N ARG A 114 -1.26 11.23 5.17
CA ARG A 114 -1.06 11.52 6.60
C ARG A 114 0.15 12.38 6.89
N PHE A 115 1.09 12.48 5.95
CA PHE A 115 2.32 13.25 6.13
C PHE A 115 2.12 14.74 5.85
N ALA A 116 1.00 15.12 5.22
CA ALA A 116 0.68 16.51 4.92
C ALA A 116 0.40 17.34 6.18
N ASP A 117 -0.35 16.78 7.13
CA ASP A 117 -0.67 17.39 8.43
C ASP A 117 -0.79 16.33 9.51
N MET A 118 0.31 16.06 10.21
CA MET A 118 0.42 15.01 11.22
C MET A 118 0.57 15.64 12.61
N GLU A 119 -0.32 15.27 13.53
CA GLU A 119 -0.24 15.67 14.93
C GLU A 119 1.05 15.17 15.59
N GLU A 120 1.60 15.95 16.51
CA GLU A 120 2.81 15.55 17.24
C GLU A 120 2.52 14.34 18.12
N GLY A 121 3.21 13.23 17.90
CA GLY A 121 2.97 11.98 18.61
C GLY A 121 2.17 10.93 17.83
N ALA A 122 1.43 11.32 16.79
CA ALA A 122 0.56 10.43 16.01
C ALA A 122 1.31 9.23 15.39
N MET A 123 2.58 9.41 15.07
CA MET A 123 3.41 8.32 14.51
C MET A 123 4.83 8.36 15.05
N THR A 124 5.35 7.20 15.47
CA THR A 124 6.75 7.09 15.93
C THR A 124 7.73 7.40 14.79
N ARG A 125 8.92 7.95 15.10
CA ARG A 125 9.95 8.23 14.11
C ARG A 125 10.36 6.99 13.29
N LEU A 126 10.36 5.82 13.92
CA LEU A 126 10.68 4.56 13.25
C LEU A 126 9.61 4.23 12.18
N ASN A 127 8.32 4.39 12.52
CA ASN A 127 7.23 4.18 11.57
C ASN A 127 7.28 5.21 10.43
N GLN A 128 7.58 6.47 10.71
CA GLN A 128 7.74 7.51 9.67
C GLN A 128 8.86 7.14 8.69
N ILE A 129 10.03 6.70 9.19
CA ILE A 129 11.15 6.26 8.33
C ILE A 129 10.74 5.04 7.50
N GLY A 130 10.07 4.06 8.11
CA GLY A 130 9.59 2.86 7.42
C GLY A 130 8.57 3.20 6.33
N ASN A 131 7.61 4.04 6.62
CA ASN A 131 6.60 4.50 5.65
C ASN A 131 7.25 5.27 4.50
N ASN A 132 8.13 6.23 4.79
CA ASN A 132 8.85 6.99 3.77
C ASN A 132 9.69 6.09 2.86
N LEU A 133 10.37 5.08 3.43
CA LEU A 133 11.14 4.12 2.65
C LEU A 133 10.23 3.27 1.75
N THR A 134 9.07 2.85 2.27
CA THR A 134 8.08 2.06 1.52
C THR A 134 7.46 2.89 0.38
N ASN A 135 7.09 4.14 0.64
CA ASN A 135 6.57 5.08 -0.36
C ASN A 135 7.62 5.38 -1.44
N TRP A 136 8.88 5.62 -1.04
CA TRP A 136 9.98 5.80 -1.99
C TRP A 136 10.19 4.56 -2.87
N LEU A 137 10.18 3.37 -2.27
CA LEU A 137 10.32 2.11 -3.01
C LEU A 137 9.17 1.91 -3.99
N PHE A 138 7.94 2.16 -3.55
CA PHE A 138 6.75 2.09 -4.40
C PHE A 138 6.86 3.03 -5.62
N SER A 139 7.16 4.30 -5.38
CA SER A 139 7.33 5.29 -6.47
C SER A 139 8.44 4.88 -7.43
N ARG A 140 9.53 4.27 -6.92
CA ARG A 140 10.64 3.83 -7.75
C ARG A 140 10.28 2.61 -8.60
N ILE A 141 9.41 1.73 -8.11
CA ILE A 141 8.99 0.50 -8.80
C ILE A 141 7.89 0.79 -9.80
N HIS A 142 6.89 1.58 -9.42
CA HIS A 142 5.66 1.77 -10.20
C HIS A 142 5.60 3.09 -10.97
N GLY A 143 6.51 4.04 -10.70
CA GLY A 143 6.55 5.34 -11.37
C GLY A 143 5.42 6.29 -10.97
N GLN A 144 4.58 5.93 -10.01
CA GLN A 144 3.46 6.73 -9.51
C GLN A 144 3.86 7.41 -8.19
N PRO A 145 3.66 8.72 -8.06
CA PRO A 145 4.03 9.47 -6.85
C PRO A 145 2.89 9.43 -5.81
N PHE A 146 2.51 8.23 -5.35
CA PHE A 146 1.57 8.12 -4.24
C PHE A 146 2.32 8.38 -2.94
N GLU A 147 2.00 9.48 -2.25
CA GLU A 147 2.73 10.00 -1.10
C GLU A 147 2.58 9.10 0.14
N ASP A 148 1.42 8.42 0.32
CA ASP A 148 1.16 7.57 1.48
C ASP A 148 0.37 6.30 1.14
N ILE A 149 1.05 5.30 0.57
CA ILE A 149 0.41 4.03 0.17
C ILE A 149 -0.05 3.16 1.35
N LEU A 150 0.36 3.50 2.56
CA LEU A 150 0.02 2.78 3.79
C LEU A 150 -1.14 3.42 4.56
N SER A 151 -1.69 4.52 4.04
CA SER A 151 -2.85 5.18 4.65
C SER A 151 -4.08 4.30 4.59
N GLY A 152 -4.79 4.19 5.71
CA GLY A 152 -6.09 3.53 5.83
C GLY A 152 -7.27 4.42 5.42
N TYR A 153 -7.07 5.76 5.33
CA TYR A 153 -8.13 6.66 4.87
C TYR A 153 -8.17 6.68 3.35
N ARG A 154 -9.19 6.08 2.79
CA ARG A 154 -9.34 5.91 1.34
C ARG A 154 -10.78 6.12 0.91
N ALA A 155 -10.95 6.72 -0.27
CA ALA A 155 -12.23 6.69 -0.96
C ALA A 155 -12.06 6.01 -2.32
N PHE A 156 -13.05 5.23 -2.73
CA PHE A 156 -13.01 4.53 -4.02
C PHE A 156 -14.40 4.17 -4.52
N THR A 157 -14.50 3.96 -5.84
CA THR A 157 -15.69 3.38 -6.41
C THR A 157 -15.72 1.88 -6.17
N ARG A 158 -16.89 1.31 -5.84
CA ARG A 158 -17.04 -0.14 -5.69
C ARG A 158 -16.64 -0.88 -6.96
N GLU A 159 -16.95 -0.31 -8.12
CA GLU A 159 -16.59 -0.88 -9.42
C GLU A 159 -15.08 -1.00 -9.59
N SER A 160 -14.31 0.06 -9.29
CA SER A 160 -12.84 0.02 -9.40
C SER A 160 -12.24 -1.03 -8.45
N PHE A 161 -12.75 -1.10 -7.21
CA PHE A 161 -12.29 -2.09 -6.23
C PHE A 161 -12.50 -3.53 -6.72
N MET A 162 -13.64 -3.83 -7.36
CA MET A 162 -13.95 -5.16 -7.90
C MET A 162 -13.02 -5.57 -9.05
N ARG A 163 -12.36 -4.62 -9.71
CA ARG A 163 -11.35 -4.88 -10.73
C ARG A 163 -9.98 -5.26 -10.14
N LEU A 164 -9.73 -4.94 -8.85
CA LEU A 164 -8.45 -5.24 -8.20
C LEU A 164 -8.32 -6.74 -7.91
N THR A 165 -7.10 -7.25 -8.05
CA THR A 165 -6.76 -8.63 -7.66
C THR A 165 -6.05 -8.59 -6.30
N LEU A 166 -6.84 -8.65 -5.23
CA LEU A 166 -6.37 -8.52 -3.86
C LEU A 166 -6.30 -9.88 -3.18
N SER A 167 -5.19 -10.13 -2.49
CA SER A 167 -4.87 -11.39 -1.80
C SER A 167 -4.29 -11.20 -0.39
N ALA A 168 -3.95 -9.97 -0.01
CA ALA A 168 -3.37 -9.68 1.31
C ALA A 168 -4.41 -9.91 2.42
N ASP A 169 -4.06 -10.70 3.43
CA ASP A 169 -4.97 -11.01 4.52
C ASP A 169 -4.86 -10.00 5.69
N GLY A 170 -3.73 -9.29 5.81
CA GLY A 170 -3.43 -8.37 6.91
C GLY A 170 -3.32 -6.90 6.50
N PHE A 171 -2.46 -6.18 7.21
CA PHE A 171 -2.14 -4.74 7.01
C PHE A 171 -1.43 -4.41 5.69
N GLY A 172 -1.26 -5.36 4.80
CA GLY A 172 -0.74 -5.12 3.45
C GLY A 172 -1.80 -4.74 2.43
N ILE A 173 -3.08 -4.71 2.80
CA ILE A 173 -4.20 -4.47 1.87
C ILE A 173 -4.11 -3.08 1.24
N GLU A 174 -3.76 -2.04 1.99
CA GLU A 174 -3.61 -0.69 1.48
C GLU A 174 -2.49 -0.60 0.44
N THR A 175 -1.36 -1.25 0.73
CA THR A 175 -0.24 -1.36 -0.21
C THR A 175 -0.64 -2.12 -1.46
N GLU A 176 -1.37 -3.23 -1.32
CA GLU A 176 -1.81 -4.04 -2.45
C GLU A 176 -2.82 -3.28 -3.32
N MET A 177 -3.76 -2.54 -2.73
CA MET A 177 -4.66 -1.65 -3.46
C MET A 177 -3.87 -0.61 -4.28
N ALA A 178 -2.89 0.07 -3.67
CA ALA A 178 -2.06 1.04 -4.37
C ALA A 178 -1.27 0.40 -5.53
N VAL A 179 -0.70 -0.80 -5.32
CA VAL A 179 0.02 -1.56 -6.36
C VAL A 179 -0.91 -1.94 -7.52
N GLU A 180 -2.11 -2.43 -7.22
CA GLU A 180 -3.05 -2.83 -8.26
C GLU A 180 -3.62 -1.61 -9.01
N CYS A 181 -3.88 -0.49 -8.33
CA CYS A 181 -4.23 0.77 -8.98
C CYS A 181 -3.14 1.22 -9.96
N ALA A 182 -1.87 1.24 -9.53
CA ALA A 182 -0.75 1.62 -10.37
C ALA A 182 -0.53 0.67 -11.57
N LYS A 183 -0.75 -0.65 -11.39
CA LYS A 183 -0.59 -1.64 -12.48
C LYS A 183 -1.68 -1.57 -13.53
N ARG A 184 -2.88 -1.16 -13.14
CA ARG A 184 -4.07 -1.13 -14.00
C ARG A 184 -4.38 0.28 -14.49
N ASP A 185 -3.48 1.23 -14.22
CA ASP A 185 -3.64 2.64 -14.54
C ASP A 185 -4.99 3.23 -14.06
N ILE A 186 -5.47 2.76 -12.88
CA ILE A 186 -6.68 3.27 -12.26
C ILE A 186 -6.43 4.71 -11.81
N PRO A 187 -7.25 5.68 -12.26
CA PRO A 187 -7.11 7.07 -11.85
C PRO A 187 -7.16 7.21 -10.33
N THR A 188 -6.03 7.59 -9.73
CA THR A 188 -5.86 7.69 -8.27
C THR A 188 -5.42 9.09 -7.90
N ALA A 189 -6.17 9.73 -6.99
CA ALA A 189 -5.80 11.02 -6.39
C ALA A 189 -5.16 10.82 -5.03
N VAL A 190 -4.36 11.79 -4.60
CA VAL A 190 -3.83 11.89 -3.23
C VAL A 190 -4.32 13.20 -2.63
N VAL A 191 -4.89 13.13 -1.44
CA VAL A 191 -5.51 14.26 -0.74
C VAL A 191 -4.80 14.46 0.60
N PRO A 192 -4.34 15.68 0.92
CA PRO A 192 -3.77 15.96 2.24
C PRO A 192 -4.84 15.80 3.31
N ILE A 193 -4.51 15.08 4.39
CA ILE A 193 -5.40 14.88 5.54
C ILE A 193 -4.67 15.19 6.84
N THR A 194 -5.43 15.50 7.87
CA THR A 194 -4.93 15.57 9.25
C THR A 194 -4.91 14.16 9.85
N TYR A 195 -3.79 13.79 10.45
CA TYR A 195 -3.63 12.50 11.12
C TYR A 195 -3.40 12.71 12.61
N LEU A 196 -4.35 12.28 13.42
CA LEU A 196 -4.38 12.49 14.86
C LEU A 196 -3.56 11.46 15.64
N GLU A 197 -3.11 11.85 16.83
CA GLU A 197 -2.59 10.90 17.80
C GLU A 197 -3.73 9.96 18.25
N ARG A 198 -3.43 8.66 18.33
CA ARG A 198 -4.39 7.64 18.78
C ARG A 198 -4.83 7.94 20.21
N PRO A 199 -6.14 7.95 20.52
CA PRO A 199 -6.64 8.19 21.85
C PRO A 199 -6.09 7.23 22.90
N ALA A 200 -5.92 7.69 24.12
CA ALA A 200 -5.42 6.89 25.23
C ALA A 200 -6.37 5.71 25.52
N GLY A 201 -5.84 4.50 25.54
CA GLY A 201 -6.61 3.28 25.79
C GLY A 201 -6.79 2.38 24.56
N SER A 202 -6.59 2.90 23.36
CA SER A 202 -6.51 2.09 22.14
C SER A 202 -5.07 1.61 21.92
N ASN A 203 -4.89 0.32 21.65
CA ASN A 203 -3.58 -0.30 21.42
C ASN A 203 -3.38 -0.58 19.93
N THR A 204 -2.21 -0.30 19.42
CA THR A 204 -1.89 -0.71 18.05
C THR A 204 -1.56 -2.20 17.98
N ASN A 205 -2.22 -2.92 17.09
CA ASN A 205 -1.93 -4.33 16.79
C ASN A 205 -0.77 -4.48 15.77
N LEU A 206 -0.19 -3.36 15.30
CA LEU A 206 0.85 -3.33 14.28
C LEU A 206 2.25 -3.40 14.93
N HIS A 207 3.05 -4.38 14.53
CA HIS A 207 4.45 -4.48 14.93
C HIS A 207 5.37 -3.81 13.88
N PRO A 208 5.92 -2.61 14.16
CA PRO A 208 6.59 -1.77 13.16
C PRO A 208 7.70 -2.49 12.36
N ILE A 209 8.54 -3.26 13.04
CA ILE A 209 9.67 -3.94 12.39
C ILE A 209 9.21 -5.19 11.64
N LYS A 210 8.32 -5.98 12.24
CA LYS A 210 7.87 -7.24 11.64
C LYS A 210 6.96 -6.97 10.43
N ASP A 211 5.92 -6.17 10.63
CA ASP A 211 4.92 -5.93 9.60
C ASP A 211 5.46 -5.01 8.51
N GLY A 212 6.18 -3.95 8.88
CA GLY A 212 6.89 -3.09 7.92
C GLY A 212 7.92 -3.84 7.09
N GLY A 213 8.68 -4.77 7.70
CA GLY A 213 9.63 -5.62 7.00
C GLY A 213 8.96 -6.58 6.02
N ILE A 214 7.79 -7.13 6.37
CA ILE A 214 7.00 -8.01 5.50
C ILE A 214 6.47 -7.20 4.30
N ILE A 215 5.88 -6.04 4.55
CA ILE A 215 5.35 -5.15 3.49
C ILE A 215 6.47 -4.75 2.53
N PHE A 216 7.61 -4.29 3.06
CA PHE A 216 8.77 -3.92 2.26
C PHE A 216 9.28 -5.08 1.40
N LEU A 217 9.42 -6.28 2.00
CA LEU A 217 9.91 -7.47 1.29
C LEU A 217 8.92 -7.90 0.20
N GLU A 218 7.62 -7.83 0.47
CA GLU A 218 6.59 -8.17 -0.51
C GLU A 218 6.58 -7.17 -1.68
N LEU A 219 6.65 -5.87 -1.38
CA LEU A 219 6.78 -4.85 -2.41
C LEU A 219 8.04 -5.04 -3.26
N PHE A 220 9.18 -5.32 -2.61
CA PHE A 220 10.44 -5.59 -3.31
C PHE A 220 10.35 -6.86 -4.18
N ARG A 221 9.70 -7.93 -3.70
CA ARG A 221 9.47 -9.14 -4.50
C ARG A 221 8.58 -8.89 -5.71
N ARG A 222 7.54 -8.07 -5.56
CA ARG A 222 6.65 -7.69 -6.68
C ARG A 222 7.38 -6.86 -7.73
N ALA A 223 8.45 -6.14 -7.36
CA ALA A 223 9.32 -5.43 -8.30
C ALA A 223 9.91 -6.35 -9.37
N LYS A 224 10.10 -7.64 -9.07
CA LYS A 224 10.61 -8.63 -10.05
C LYS A 224 9.78 -8.68 -11.33
N THR A 225 8.46 -8.48 -11.24
CA THR A 225 7.53 -8.54 -12.37
C THR A 225 7.08 -7.17 -12.87
N SER A 226 7.17 -6.13 -12.03
CA SER A 226 6.73 -4.78 -12.37
C SER A 226 7.87 -3.89 -12.88
N ASN A 227 9.05 -4.01 -12.26
CA ASN A 227 10.27 -3.27 -12.61
C ASN A 227 11.51 -4.16 -12.43
N PRO A 228 11.75 -5.11 -13.36
CA PRO A 228 12.86 -6.08 -13.24
C PRO A 228 14.23 -5.39 -13.18
N LEU A 229 14.38 -4.27 -13.89
CA LEU A 229 15.63 -3.50 -13.87
C LEU A 229 15.95 -2.99 -12.47
N PHE A 230 14.96 -2.48 -11.74
CA PHE A 230 15.16 -2.07 -10.35
C PHE A 230 15.49 -3.27 -9.45
N TYR A 231 14.74 -4.37 -9.57
CA TYR A 231 14.94 -5.56 -8.74
C TYR A 231 16.33 -6.18 -8.90
N PHE A 232 16.68 -6.57 -10.12
CA PHE A 232 17.98 -7.19 -10.40
C PHE A 232 19.13 -6.18 -10.36
N GLY A 233 18.86 -4.95 -10.80
CA GLY A 233 19.85 -3.87 -10.80
C GLY A 233 20.29 -3.46 -9.40
N SER A 234 19.39 -3.35 -8.43
CA SER A 234 19.72 -3.00 -7.04
C SER A 234 20.58 -4.09 -6.36
N VAL A 235 20.20 -5.36 -6.53
CA VAL A 235 20.97 -6.49 -6.01
C VAL A 235 22.33 -6.59 -6.73
N GLY A 236 22.33 -6.41 -8.06
CA GLY A 236 23.54 -6.44 -8.86
C GLY A 236 24.51 -5.30 -8.52
N PHE A 237 24.00 -4.09 -8.32
CA PHE A 237 24.79 -2.95 -7.88
C PHE A 237 25.39 -3.19 -6.48
N GLY A 238 24.58 -3.70 -5.53
CA GLY A 238 25.06 -4.05 -4.19
C GLY A 238 26.17 -5.10 -4.22
N SER A 239 26.00 -6.17 -5.00
CA SER A 239 27.02 -7.22 -5.16
C SER A 239 28.29 -6.70 -5.84
N GLY A 240 28.13 -5.89 -6.89
CA GLY A 240 29.27 -5.27 -7.59
C GLY A 240 30.06 -4.32 -6.70
N LEU A 241 29.36 -3.44 -5.98
CA LEU A 241 29.99 -2.52 -5.02
C LEU A 241 30.74 -3.26 -3.91
N PHE A 242 30.12 -4.30 -3.34
CA PHE A 242 30.77 -5.15 -2.35
C PHE A 242 32.04 -5.79 -2.91
N GLY A 243 31.99 -6.33 -4.14
CA GLY A 243 33.18 -6.87 -4.81
C GLY A 243 34.29 -5.84 -5.01
N VAL A 244 33.92 -4.62 -5.46
CA VAL A 244 34.91 -3.52 -5.64
C VAL A 244 35.54 -3.11 -4.31
N LEU A 245 34.74 -3.00 -3.23
CA LEU A 245 35.27 -2.68 -1.91
C LEU A 245 36.24 -3.75 -1.39
N LEU A 246 35.94 -5.03 -1.60
CA LEU A 246 36.89 -6.13 -1.27
C LEU A 246 38.16 -6.08 -2.12
N ALA A 247 38.05 -5.77 -3.42
CA ALA A 247 39.21 -5.60 -4.29
C ALA A 247 40.10 -4.47 -3.81
N LEU A 248 39.52 -3.34 -3.42
CA LEU A 248 40.23 -2.20 -2.88
C LEU A 248 40.95 -2.57 -1.57
N TYR A 249 40.26 -3.27 -0.67
CA TYR A 249 40.87 -3.77 0.58
C TYR A 249 42.08 -4.66 0.29
N VAL A 250 41.92 -5.66 -0.58
CA VAL A 250 43.05 -6.57 -0.95
C VAL A 250 44.20 -5.81 -1.58
N THR A 251 43.92 -4.81 -2.41
CA THR A 251 44.93 -3.98 -3.05
C THR A 251 45.72 -3.19 -2.03
N VAL A 252 45.06 -2.55 -1.07
CA VAL A 252 45.70 -1.79 0.01
C VAL A 252 46.58 -2.72 0.88
N GLU A 253 46.04 -3.87 1.31
CA GLU A 253 46.80 -4.86 2.12
C GLU A 253 48.05 -5.36 1.40
N TRP A 254 47.94 -5.59 0.09
CA TRP A 254 49.09 -6.06 -0.69
C TRP A 254 50.14 -4.98 -0.89
N PHE A 255 49.75 -3.76 -1.27
CA PHE A 255 50.73 -2.69 -1.56
C PHE A 255 51.33 -2.04 -0.31
N VAL A 256 50.53 -1.92 0.78
CA VAL A 256 50.99 -1.24 2.01
C VAL A 256 51.61 -2.19 3.00
N TYR A 257 51.00 -3.38 3.17
CA TYR A 257 51.41 -4.32 4.22
C TYR A 257 52.10 -5.59 3.69
N GLY A 258 52.13 -5.79 2.35
CA GLY A 258 52.74 -6.96 1.72
C GLY A 258 51.99 -8.27 1.95
N VAL A 259 50.71 -8.22 2.39
CA VAL A 259 49.93 -9.41 2.74
C VAL A 259 49.02 -9.81 1.56
N PRO A 260 49.24 -10.98 0.92
CA PRO A 260 48.40 -11.44 -0.17
C PRO A 260 47.15 -12.14 0.35
N HIS A 261 45.97 -11.63 -0.01
CA HIS A 261 44.65 -12.21 0.30
C HIS A 261 44.03 -12.89 -0.91
N GLN A 262 44.63 -13.96 -1.42
CA GLN A 262 44.22 -14.62 -2.67
C GLN A 262 42.72 -15.05 -2.68
N VAL A 263 42.26 -15.65 -1.57
CA VAL A 263 40.83 -16.10 -1.46
C VAL A 263 39.88 -14.91 -1.52
N ILE A 264 40.22 -13.82 -0.83
CA ILE A 264 39.35 -12.59 -0.85
C ILE A 264 39.40 -11.97 -2.25
N ALA A 265 40.54 -11.97 -2.94
CA ALA A 265 40.69 -11.46 -4.30
C ALA A 265 39.80 -12.24 -5.29
N VAL A 266 39.77 -13.57 -5.20
CA VAL A 266 38.85 -14.40 -6.02
C VAL A 266 37.42 -14.14 -5.67
N GLY A 267 37.05 -14.01 -4.38
CA GLY A 267 35.72 -13.67 -3.92
C GLY A 267 35.25 -12.28 -4.42
N SER A 268 36.17 -11.29 -4.42
CA SER A 268 35.87 -9.94 -4.93
C SER A 268 35.56 -9.95 -6.44
N ALA A 269 36.39 -10.67 -7.22
CA ALA A 269 36.16 -10.83 -8.66
C ALA A 269 34.81 -11.54 -8.95
N GLY A 270 34.50 -12.62 -8.21
CA GLY A 270 33.24 -13.34 -8.30
C GLY A 270 32.02 -12.46 -7.97
N SER A 271 32.10 -11.67 -6.89
CA SER A 271 31.02 -10.77 -6.48
C SER A 271 30.81 -9.64 -7.49
N THR A 272 31.88 -9.06 -8.04
CA THR A 272 31.80 -8.04 -9.08
C THR A 272 31.17 -8.60 -10.36
N LEU A 273 31.60 -9.80 -10.80
CA LEU A 273 31.06 -10.45 -11.99
C LEU A 273 29.58 -10.79 -11.81
N LEU A 274 29.19 -11.33 -10.66
CA LEU A 274 27.79 -11.58 -10.31
C LEU A 274 26.96 -10.28 -10.36
N GLY A 275 27.50 -9.18 -9.86
CA GLY A 275 26.87 -7.87 -9.92
C GLY A 275 26.58 -7.44 -11.35
N VAL A 276 27.56 -7.54 -12.24
CA VAL A 276 27.40 -7.22 -13.68
C VAL A 276 26.35 -8.14 -14.32
N GLN A 277 26.38 -9.44 -14.06
CA GLN A 277 25.41 -10.39 -14.59
C GLN A 277 23.98 -10.06 -14.16
N LEU A 278 23.76 -9.73 -12.88
CA LEU A 278 22.43 -9.36 -12.39
C LEU A 278 21.91 -8.07 -13.03
N VAL A 279 22.75 -7.06 -13.21
CA VAL A 279 22.36 -5.84 -13.96
C VAL A 279 21.97 -6.17 -15.39
N MET A 280 22.74 -7.01 -16.08
CA MET A 280 22.40 -7.44 -17.45
C MET A 280 21.06 -8.21 -17.48
N PHE A 281 20.80 -9.09 -16.52
CA PHE A 281 19.50 -9.76 -16.39
C PHE A 281 18.37 -8.75 -16.17
N GLY A 282 18.60 -7.71 -15.36
CA GLY A 282 17.65 -6.64 -15.13
C GLY A 282 17.28 -5.94 -16.42
N VAL A 283 18.28 -5.50 -17.20
CA VAL A 283 18.07 -4.83 -18.49
C VAL A 283 17.33 -5.75 -19.49
N LEU A 284 17.73 -7.01 -19.59
CA LEU A 284 17.08 -7.96 -20.51
C LEU A 284 15.62 -8.22 -20.12
N SER A 285 15.36 -8.41 -18.82
CA SER A 285 13.99 -8.66 -18.34
C SER A 285 13.10 -7.44 -18.53
N ASP A 286 13.62 -6.23 -18.32
CA ASP A 286 12.89 -4.98 -18.54
C ASP A 286 12.53 -4.79 -20.02
N LEU A 287 13.48 -5.09 -20.93
CA LEU A 287 13.23 -5.06 -22.37
C LEU A 287 12.14 -6.08 -22.77
N LEU A 288 12.20 -7.29 -22.25
CA LEU A 288 11.17 -8.31 -22.52
C LEU A 288 9.79 -7.88 -22.04
N LEU A 289 9.72 -7.26 -20.86
CA LEU A 289 8.47 -6.76 -20.30
C LEU A 289 7.90 -5.61 -21.14
N SER A 290 8.74 -4.68 -21.59
CA SER A 290 8.31 -3.57 -22.45
C SER A 290 7.78 -4.05 -23.80
N LEU A 291 8.44 -5.03 -24.41
CA LEU A 291 7.98 -5.64 -25.66
C LEU A 291 6.65 -6.39 -25.47
N HIS A 292 6.48 -7.06 -24.34
CA HIS A 292 5.23 -7.76 -24.05
C HIS A 292 4.05 -6.78 -23.86
N ARG A 293 4.27 -5.68 -23.16
CA ARG A 293 3.26 -4.62 -23.01
C ARG A 293 2.88 -4.02 -24.37
N GLU A 294 3.86 -3.68 -25.20
CA GLU A 294 3.60 -3.16 -26.55
C GLU A 294 2.77 -4.15 -27.42
N GLN A 295 2.98 -5.46 -27.24
CA GLN A 295 2.18 -6.47 -27.92
C GLN A 295 0.73 -6.51 -27.43
N LEU A 296 0.51 -6.38 -26.12
CA LEU A 296 -0.83 -6.34 -25.55
C LEU A 296 -1.61 -5.11 -26.02
N ASP A 297 -0.99 -3.93 -25.98
CA ASP A 297 -1.59 -2.67 -26.44
C ASP A 297 -2.01 -2.77 -27.92
N ARG A 298 -1.19 -3.42 -28.74
CA ARG A 298 -1.54 -3.67 -30.17
C ARG A 298 -2.72 -4.64 -30.33
N ILE A 299 -2.82 -5.66 -29.47
CA ILE A 299 -3.92 -6.62 -29.52
C ILE A 299 -5.23 -5.92 -29.11
N GLU A 300 -5.19 -5.08 -28.07
CA GLU A 300 -6.35 -4.31 -27.61
C GLU A 300 -6.82 -3.32 -28.71
N SER A 301 -5.89 -2.58 -29.33
CA SER A 301 -6.24 -1.65 -30.42
C SER A 301 -6.86 -2.36 -31.62
N LEU A 302 -6.38 -3.56 -31.96
CA LEU A 302 -6.97 -4.37 -33.04
C LEU A 302 -8.35 -4.94 -32.69
N ALA A 303 -8.57 -5.26 -31.41
CA ALA A 303 -9.87 -5.73 -30.93
C ALA A 303 -10.92 -4.61 -30.96
N GLU A 304 -10.54 -3.38 -30.61
CA GLU A 304 -11.41 -2.19 -30.69
C GLU A 304 -11.77 -1.85 -32.16
N GLU A 305 -10.82 -1.92 -33.10
CA GLU A 305 -11.07 -1.70 -34.52
C GLU A 305 -12.05 -2.73 -35.13
N HIS A 306 -12.06 -3.97 -34.64
CA HIS A 306 -12.95 -5.03 -35.15
C HIS A 306 -14.27 -5.18 -34.37
N GLY A 307 -14.37 -4.61 -33.17
CA GLY A 307 -15.60 -4.60 -32.36
C GLY A 307 -16.57 -3.45 -32.66
N GLY A 308 -16.17 -2.48 -33.48
CA GLY A 308 -16.98 -1.32 -33.87
C GLY A 308 -17.77 -1.47 -35.17
N ASP A 309 -17.74 -2.65 -35.81
CA ASP A 309 -18.41 -2.92 -37.09
C ASP A 309 -19.69 -3.79 -36.99
N ASP A 310 -20.23 -4.00 -35.76
CA ASP A 310 -21.52 -4.72 -35.57
C ASP A 310 -22.67 -3.79 -35.14
#